data_2b1de17d700cc23a2160a51db2edb221
#
_entry.id   2b1de17d700cc23a2160a51db2edb221
#
_cell.length_a   1.000
_cell.length_b   1.000
_cell.length_c   1.000
_cell.angle_alpha   90.00
_cell.angle_beta   90.00
_cell.angle_gamma   90.00
#
_symmetry.space_group_name_H-M   'P 1'
#
loop_
_entity.id
_entity.type
_entity.pdbx_description
1 polymer ?
#
loop_
_entity_poly.entity_id
_entity_poly.type
_entity_poly.pdbx_seq_one_letter_code
_entity_poly.pdbx_strand_id
1 'polypeptide(L)'
;GAMSNLEIALVADGVKASGAQAGGDLLYRKMEGAGIDRALNKIKALCTDPNGGCVFWNAGAQPPELLANGEVVMATGWNGRFFNAQMEGTPLVQVWDAQILDYEYFAMVKGGPNDANGEALKVLREMTSSEGLAGSAKYIAYAPWRKSSIAVMEAGEPWYKDGKTNMVPHMPTNPTNLKSHILMNPDYWADNQ
;
A
#
# COMPACT_ATOMS: atom_id res chain seq x y z
N GLY A 1 8.80 -5.56 -9.28
CA GLY A 1 8.46 -4.84 -10.51
C GLY A 1 8.94 -3.40 -10.49
N ALA A 2 8.77 -2.66 -11.60
CA ALA A 2 9.16 -1.26 -11.72
C ALA A 2 8.23 -0.35 -10.87
N MET A 3 6.95 -0.65 -10.91
CA MET A 3 5.89 -0.01 -10.13
C MET A 3 6.27 0.05 -8.65
N SER A 4 6.01 1.16 -7.99
CA SER A 4 6.39 1.54 -6.63
C SER A 4 7.89 1.80 -6.45
N ASN A 5 8.79 1.05 -7.09
CA ASN A 5 10.23 1.25 -6.91
C ASN A 5 10.75 2.50 -7.62
N LEU A 6 10.21 2.83 -8.79
CA LEU A 6 10.61 4.05 -9.50
C LEU A 6 10.08 5.29 -8.77
N GLU A 7 8.86 5.25 -8.24
CA GLU A 7 8.29 6.33 -7.43
C GLU A 7 9.14 6.60 -6.18
N ILE A 8 9.47 5.54 -5.43
CA ILE A 8 10.32 5.65 -4.23
C ILE A 8 11.70 6.23 -4.59
N ALA A 9 12.30 5.77 -5.69
CA ALA A 9 13.60 6.25 -6.13
C ALA A 9 13.58 7.74 -6.50
N LEU A 10 12.50 8.23 -7.14
CA LEU A 10 12.34 9.65 -7.46
C LEU A 10 12.10 10.50 -6.21
N VAL A 11 11.36 9.99 -5.23
CA VAL A 11 11.22 10.68 -3.94
C VAL A 11 12.56 10.79 -3.24
N ALA A 12 13.34 9.71 -3.23
CA ALA A 12 14.71 9.73 -2.71
C ALA A 12 15.66 10.67 -3.51
N ASP A 13 15.31 10.98 -4.76
CA ASP A 13 16.01 11.98 -5.59
C ASP A 13 15.46 13.42 -5.40
N GLY A 14 14.63 13.65 -4.40
CA GLY A 14 14.15 14.97 -3.99
C GLY A 14 12.80 15.39 -4.59
N VAL A 15 12.09 14.53 -5.28
CA VAL A 15 10.69 14.77 -5.65
C VAL A 15 9.82 14.67 -4.40
N LYS A 16 9.19 15.77 -4.01
CA LYS A 16 8.38 15.78 -2.79
C LYS A 16 7.14 14.90 -2.92
N ALA A 17 7.00 13.95 -2.03
CA ALA A 17 5.74 13.27 -1.77
C ALA A 17 4.89 14.16 -0.85
N SER A 18 3.92 14.87 -1.41
CA SER A 18 3.05 15.72 -0.62
C SER A 18 1.66 15.79 -1.23
N GLY A 19 0.71 15.12 -0.56
CA GLY A 19 -0.70 15.15 -0.90
C GLY A 19 -1.08 14.39 -2.18
N ALA A 20 -2.30 13.90 -2.21
CA ALA A 20 -2.80 13.01 -3.26
C ALA A 20 -2.74 13.61 -4.67
N GLN A 21 -2.89 14.91 -4.82
CA GLN A 21 -2.94 15.56 -6.15
C GLN A 21 -1.66 16.28 -6.54
N ALA A 22 -1.04 16.99 -5.62
CA ALA A 22 0.12 17.82 -5.95
C ALA A 22 1.43 17.02 -6.10
N GLY A 23 1.60 15.93 -5.35
CA GLY A 23 2.79 15.10 -5.41
C GLY A 23 2.72 14.05 -6.52
N GLY A 24 1.58 13.38 -6.66
CA GLY A 24 1.40 12.29 -7.61
C GLY A 24 1.59 12.72 -9.06
N ASP A 25 0.88 13.74 -9.51
CA ASP A 25 0.98 14.22 -10.90
C ASP A 25 2.36 14.78 -11.23
N LEU A 26 2.98 15.50 -10.29
CA LEU A 26 4.31 16.01 -10.48
C LEU A 26 5.36 14.90 -10.57
N LEU A 27 5.21 13.87 -9.73
CA LEU A 27 6.10 12.72 -9.73
C LEU A 27 6.01 11.97 -11.06
N TYR A 28 4.81 11.67 -11.56
CA TYR A 28 4.63 10.94 -12.81
C TYR A 28 5.10 11.75 -14.03
N ARG A 29 4.93 13.07 -14.04
CA ARG A 29 5.56 13.93 -15.05
C ARG A 29 7.09 13.91 -14.97
N LYS A 30 7.67 13.68 -13.80
CA LYS A 30 9.12 13.53 -13.62
C LYS A 30 9.63 12.13 -13.97
N MET A 31 8.74 11.14 -14.11
CA MET A 31 9.09 9.79 -14.58
C MET A 31 9.25 9.70 -16.10
N GLU A 32 8.96 10.76 -16.84
CA GLU A 32 9.17 10.78 -18.28
C GLU A 32 10.65 10.97 -18.64
N GLY A 33 11.11 10.31 -19.71
CA GLY A 33 12.46 10.46 -20.26
C GLY A 33 13.56 10.31 -19.22
N ALA A 34 14.37 11.33 -19.02
CA ALA A 34 15.51 11.31 -18.10
C ALA A 34 15.14 11.05 -16.62
N GLY A 35 13.87 11.15 -16.26
CA GLY A 35 13.40 10.83 -14.91
C GLY A 35 13.47 9.34 -14.60
N ILE A 36 13.11 8.49 -15.57
CA ILE A 36 13.24 7.03 -15.45
C ILE A 36 14.71 6.66 -15.27
N ASP A 37 15.60 7.21 -16.08
CA ASP A 37 17.04 6.95 -15.99
C ASP A 37 17.59 7.34 -14.61
N ARG A 38 17.17 8.48 -14.05
CA ARG A 38 17.56 8.90 -12.71
C ARG A 38 17.08 7.94 -11.64
N ALA A 39 15.81 7.50 -11.72
CA ALA A 39 15.25 6.53 -10.78
C ALA A 39 16.00 5.18 -10.86
N LEU A 40 16.24 4.68 -12.05
CA LEU A 40 17.00 3.44 -12.27
C LEU A 40 18.44 3.54 -11.78
N ASN A 41 19.11 4.66 -12.04
CA ASN A 41 20.47 4.90 -11.55
C ASN A 41 20.51 4.97 -10.01
N LYS A 42 19.49 5.54 -9.37
CA LYS A 42 19.37 5.56 -7.90
C LYS A 42 19.24 4.14 -7.34
N ILE A 43 18.35 3.34 -7.91
CA ILE A 43 18.18 1.92 -7.52
C ILE A 43 19.47 1.15 -7.76
N LYS A 44 20.08 1.32 -8.93
CA LYS A 44 21.35 0.66 -9.25
C LYS A 44 22.44 1.01 -8.25
N ALA A 45 22.60 2.28 -7.92
CA ALA A 45 23.60 2.72 -6.94
C ALA A 45 23.39 2.06 -5.58
N LEU A 46 22.13 1.99 -5.11
CA LEU A 46 21.80 1.30 -3.86
C LEU A 46 22.13 -0.20 -3.92
N CYS A 47 21.74 -0.88 -5.02
CA CYS A 47 21.90 -2.32 -5.14
C CYS A 47 23.34 -2.77 -5.41
N THR A 48 24.22 -1.89 -5.88
CA THR A 48 25.64 -2.15 -6.14
C THR A 48 26.58 -1.58 -5.09
N ASP A 49 26.05 -0.96 -4.05
CA ASP A 49 26.86 -0.46 -2.92
C ASP A 49 27.57 -1.64 -2.23
N PRO A 50 28.89 -1.57 -2.06
CA PRO A 50 29.66 -2.64 -1.41
C PRO A 50 29.29 -2.85 0.07
N ASN A 51 28.71 -1.86 0.73
CA ASN A 51 28.24 -1.93 2.11
C ASN A 51 26.74 -2.14 2.24
N GLY A 52 26.05 -2.37 1.13
CA GLY A 52 24.62 -2.53 1.06
C GLY A 52 24.23 -3.69 0.13
N GLY A 53 23.27 -3.43 -0.71
CA GLY A 53 22.76 -4.39 -1.68
C GLY A 53 21.25 -4.46 -1.66
N CYS A 54 20.69 -5.22 -2.60
CA CYS A 54 19.24 -5.40 -2.69
C CYS A 54 18.89 -6.88 -2.75
N VAL A 55 17.84 -7.24 -2.02
CA VAL A 55 17.13 -8.51 -2.18
C VAL A 55 15.80 -8.21 -2.84
N PHE A 56 15.57 -8.81 -4.00
CA PHE A 56 14.29 -8.65 -4.71
C PHE A 56 13.34 -9.77 -4.30
N TRP A 57 12.13 -9.38 -3.95
CA TRP A 57 11.09 -10.30 -3.55
C TRP A 57 9.99 -10.41 -4.62
N ASN A 58 9.26 -11.52 -4.63
CA ASN A 58 8.15 -11.79 -5.54
C ASN A 58 6.89 -12.33 -4.85
N ALA A 59 6.94 -12.52 -3.54
CA ALA A 59 5.80 -12.92 -2.72
C ALA A 59 5.65 -11.97 -1.54
N GLY A 60 4.41 -11.53 -1.26
CA GLY A 60 4.13 -10.50 -0.26
C GLY A 60 4.50 -10.85 1.19
N ALA A 61 4.76 -12.13 1.50
CA ALA A 61 5.24 -12.57 2.81
C ALA A 61 6.76 -12.37 2.98
N GLN A 62 7.52 -12.33 1.89
CA GLN A 62 8.99 -12.28 1.94
C GLN A 62 9.56 -11.04 2.63
N PRO A 63 9.07 -9.78 2.38
CA PRO A 63 9.67 -8.62 3.02
C PRO A 63 9.69 -8.65 4.55
N PRO A 64 8.60 -8.97 5.27
CA PRO A 64 8.66 -9.11 6.72
C PRO A 64 9.51 -10.30 7.18
N GLU A 65 9.56 -11.40 6.44
CA GLU A 65 10.42 -12.55 6.76
C GLU A 65 11.91 -12.19 6.66
N LEU A 66 12.32 -11.47 5.61
CA LEU A 66 13.70 -11.00 5.42
C LEU A 66 14.14 -10.06 6.55
N LEU A 67 13.24 -9.20 7.03
CA LEU A 67 13.48 -8.35 8.19
C LEU A 67 13.59 -9.17 9.48
N ALA A 68 12.69 -10.12 9.70
CA ALA A 68 12.65 -10.97 10.89
C ALA A 68 13.92 -11.81 11.03
N ASN A 69 14.45 -12.30 9.90
CA ASN A 69 15.66 -13.10 9.85
C ASN A 69 16.95 -12.26 9.87
N GLY A 70 16.85 -10.92 9.80
CA GLY A 70 18.00 -10.03 9.76
C GLY A 70 18.79 -10.05 8.44
N GLU A 71 18.19 -10.60 7.38
CA GLU A 71 18.79 -10.61 6.04
C GLU A 71 18.81 -9.22 5.41
N VAL A 72 17.83 -8.39 5.78
CA VAL A 72 17.77 -6.98 5.39
C VAL A 72 17.44 -6.11 6.61
N VAL A 73 17.86 -4.86 6.58
CA VAL A 73 17.59 -3.87 7.64
C VAL A 73 16.41 -2.96 7.31
N MET A 74 16.02 -2.89 6.03
CA MET A 74 14.90 -2.13 5.52
C MET A 74 14.22 -2.93 4.41
N ALA A 75 12.90 -2.82 4.30
CA ALA A 75 12.14 -3.46 3.24
C ALA A 75 10.97 -2.59 2.80
N THR A 76 10.62 -2.65 1.53
CA THR A 76 9.36 -2.13 0.99
C THR A 76 8.38 -3.28 0.78
N GLY A 77 7.10 -3.05 1.00
CA GLY A 77 6.08 -4.07 0.81
C GLY A 77 4.70 -3.58 1.22
N TRP A 78 3.74 -4.48 1.24
CA TRP A 78 2.36 -4.15 1.61
C TRP A 78 2.21 -4.02 3.12
N ASN A 79 1.68 -2.89 3.57
CA ASN A 79 1.57 -2.53 4.98
C ASN A 79 0.84 -3.59 5.83
N GLY A 80 -0.20 -4.23 5.30
CA GLY A 80 -0.92 -5.29 6.02
C GLY A 80 -0.06 -6.52 6.33
N ARG A 81 0.95 -6.82 5.49
CA ARG A 81 1.90 -7.92 5.76
C ARG A 81 2.84 -7.59 6.91
N PHE A 82 3.34 -6.36 6.95
CA PHE A 82 4.15 -5.89 8.08
C PHE A 82 3.33 -5.80 9.37
N PHE A 83 2.10 -5.32 9.29
CA PHE A 83 1.19 -5.31 10.44
C PHE A 83 0.98 -6.72 11.02
N ASN A 84 0.72 -7.71 10.18
CA ASN A 84 0.56 -9.08 10.66
C ASN A 84 1.83 -9.61 11.35
N ALA A 85 3.00 -9.37 10.77
CA ALA A 85 4.28 -9.74 11.40
C ALA A 85 4.47 -9.05 12.76
N GLN A 86 4.08 -7.77 12.90
CA GLN A 86 4.09 -7.08 14.20
C GLN A 86 3.16 -7.75 15.22
N MET A 87 1.94 -8.16 14.79
CA MET A 87 0.99 -8.86 15.66
C MET A 87 1.49 -10.25 16.08
N GLU A 88 2.36 -10.86 15.29
CA GLU A 88 3.05 -12.11 15.59
C GLU A 88 4.32 -11.93 16.43
N GLY A 89 4.65 -10.68 16.77
CA GLY A 89 5.76 -10.35 17.66
C GLY A 89 7.08 -10.00 16.97
N THR A 90 7.10 -9.86 15.64
CA THR A 90 8.28 -9.40 14.91
C THR A 90 8.58 -7.94 15.26
N PRO A 91 9.80 -7.60 15.75
CA PRO A 91 10.15 -6.25 16.18
C PRO A 91 10.50 -5.35 14.99
N LEU A 92 9.50 -4.94 14.24
CA LEU A 92 9.64 -4.04 13.10
C LEU A 92 8.78 -2.77 13.27
N VAL A 93 9.15 -1.71 12.58
CA VAL A 93 8.42 -0.44 12.56
C VAL A 93 8.05 -0.09 11.13
N GLN A 94 6.81 0.31 10.91
CA GLN A 94 6.37 0.85 9.62
C GLN A 94 6.66 2.35 9.55
N VAL A 95 7.34 2.77 8.50
CA VAL A 95 7.59 4.19 8.19
C VAL A 95 6.58 4.61 7.14
N TRP A 96 5.76 5.60 7.47
CA TRP A 96 4.68 6.10 6.63
C TRP A 96 5.08 7.26 5.73
N ASP A 97 6.27 7.84 5.94
CA ASP A 97 6.74 8.94 5.11
C ASP A 97 6.95 8.47 3.66
N ALA A 98 6.37 9.21 2.73
CA ALA A 98 6.34 8.88 1.30
C ALA A 98 5.68 7.52 0.97
N GLN A 99 4.73 7.07 1.78
CA GLN A 99 3.97 5.86 1.46
C GLN A 99 3.28 5.99 0.09
N ILE A 100 3.18 4.88 -0.62
CA ILE A 100 2.44 4.80 -1.87
C ILE A 100 1.07 4.22 -1.58
N LEU A 101 0.02 4.98 -1.88
CA LEU A 101 -1.36 4.52 -1.82
C LEU A 101 -1.76 3.96 -3.17
N ASP A 102 -2.27 2.75 -3.16
CA ASP A 102 -2.86 2.09 -4.30
C ASP A 102 -4.32 1.76 -4.04
N TYR A 103 -5.12 1.69 -5.10
CA TYR A 103 -6.52 1.34 -5.03
C TYR A 103 -6.73 -0.14 -5.32
N GLU A 104 -7.42 -0.82 -4.44
CA GLU A 104 -7.91 -2.16 -4.69
C GLU A 104 -9.38 -2.12 -5.13
N TYR A 105 -9.72 -2.93 -6.11
CA TYR A 105 -11.04 -2.94 -6.73
C TYR A 105 -11.70 -4.30 -6.65
N PHE A 106 -12.98 -4.31 -6.35
CA PHE A 106 -13.82 -5.47 -6.64
C PHE A 106 -14.35 -5.37 -8.05
N ALA A 107 -14.25 -6.44 -8.81
CA ALA A 107 -14.73 -6.50 -10.18
C ALA A 107 -15.66 -7.71 -10.37
N MET A 108 -16.69 -7.54 -11.21
CA MET A 108 -17.51 -8.66 -11.67
C MET A 108 -17.04 -9.13 -13.03
N VAL A 109 -16.94 -10.46 -13.20
CA VAL A 109 -16.67 -11.04 -14.50
C VAL A 109 -17.91 -10.95 -15.35
N LYS A 110 -17.82 -10.20 -16.45
CA LYS A 110 -18.92 -10.04 -17.41
C LYS A 110 -19.25 -11.39 -18.07
N GLY A 111 -20.55 -11.69 -18.18
CA GLY A 111 -21.00 -12.95 -18.77
C GLY A 111 -20.89 -14.17 -17.86
N GLY A 112 -20.54 -13.99 -16.60
CA GLY A 112 -20.56 -15.06 -15.61
C GLY A 112 -21.99 -15.50 -15.26
N PRO A 113 -22.17 -16.71 -14.67
CA PRO A 113 -23.50 -17.27 -14.39
C PRO A 113 -24.34 -16.42 -13.43
N ASN A 114 -23.71 -15.63 -12.59
CA ASN A 114 -24.39 -14.77 -11.60
C ASN A 114 -24.52 -13.30 -12.06
N ASP A 115 -24.00 -12.94 -13.22
CA ASP A 115 -24.12 -11.59 -13.78
C ASP A 115 -25.57 -11.32 -14.22
N ALA A 116 -26.20 -12.28 -14.90
CA ALA A 116 -27.53 -12.14 -15.47
C ALA A 116 -28.65 -12.02 -14.43
N ASN A 117 -28.50 -12.63 -13.26
CA ASN A 117 -29.53 -12.62 -12.19
C ASN A 117 -29.28 -11.55 -11.11
N GLY A 118 -28.19 -10.82 -11.20
CA GLY A 118 -27.81 -9.76 -10.26
C GLY A 118 -27.34 -10.24 -8.87
N GLU A 119 -27.14 -11.54 -8.66
CA GLU A 119 -26.69 -12.06 -7.37
C GLU A 119 -25.26 -11.59 -7.04
N ALA A 120 -24.36 -11.56 -8.04
CA ALA A 120 -23.02 -11.03 -7.87
C ALA A 120 -23.03 -9.56 -7.40
N LEU A 121 -23.95 -8.76 -7.95
CA LEU A 121 -24.11 -7.36 -7.54
C LEU A 121 -24.61 -7.21 -6.10
N LYS A 122 -25.51 -8.10 -5.65
CA LYS A 122 -25.97 -8.11 -4.24
C LYS A 122 -24.80 -8.39 -3.28
N VAL A 123 -23.99 -9.40 -3.58
CA VAL A 123 -22.78 -9.71 -2.80
C VAL A 123 -21.83 -8.54 -2.80
N LEU A 124 -21.58 -7.93 -3.95
CA LEU A 124 -20.68 -6.79 -4.08
C LEU A 124 -21.16 -5.58 -3.26
N ARG A 125 -22.45 -5.31 -3.26
CA ARG A 125 -23.06 -4.24 -2.44
C ARG A 125 -22.86 -4.49 -0.95
N GLU A 126 -23.03 -5.73 -0.49
CA GLU A 126 -22.79 -6.11 0.90
C GLU A 126 -21.31 -5.96 1.28
N MET A 127 -20.41 -6.52 0.47
CA MET A 127 -18.95 -6.41 0.68
C MET A 127 -18.47 -4.97 0.70
N THR A 128 -19.08 -4.08 -0.08
CA THR A 128 -18.72 -2.65 -0.16
C THR A 128 -19.61 -1.75 0.70
N SER A 129 -20.46 -2.32 1.54
CA SER A 129 -21.22 -1.56 2.54
C SER A 129 -20.26 -0.93 3.58
N SER A 130 -20.79 -0.06 4.42
CA SER A 130 -19.99 0.55 5.48
C SER A 130 -19.41 -0.50 6.44
N GLU A 131 -20.23 -1.46 6.82
CA GLU A 131 -19.92 -2.55 7.73
C GLU A 131 -19.02 -3.59 7.04
N GLY A 132 -19.30 -3.93 5.78
CA GLY A 132 -18.53 -4.90 5.01
C GLY A 132 -17.07 -4.48 4.84
N LEU A 133 -16.83 -3.24 4.41
CA LEU A 133 -15.47 -2.71 4.28
C LEU A 133 -14.78 -2.52 5.63
N ALA A 134 -15.49 -2.03 6.65
CA ALA A 134 -14.95 -1.92 7.99
C ALA A 134 -14.59 -3.31 8.57
N GLY A 135 -15.38 -4.33 8.24
CA GLY A 135 -15.16 -5.70 8.68
C GLY A 135 -13.79 -6.27 8.27
N SER A 136 -13.29 -5.90 7.07
CA SER A 136 -11.98 -6.33 6.60
C SER A 136 -10.84 -5.83 7.52
N ALA A 137 -10.98 -4.63 8.05
CA ALA A 137 -9.98 -4.03 8.94
C ALA A 137 -9.83 -4.75 10.29
N LYS A 138 -10.73 -5.67 10.64
CA LYS A 138 -10.57 -6.56 11.81
C LYS A 138 -9.47 -7.59 11.66
N TYR A 139 -9.02 -7.83 10.44
CA TYR A 139 -8.11 -8.94 10.13
C TYR A 139 -6.80 -8.48 9.51
N ILE A 140 -6.79 -7.31 8.86
CA ILE A 140 -5.61 -6.78 8.19
C ILE A 140 -5.67 -5.26 8.15
N ALA A 141 -4.52 -4.60 8.22
CA ALA A 141 -4.42 -3.14 8.26
C ALA A 141 -4.54 -2.49 6.86
N TYR A 142 -5.52 -2.92 6.07
CA TYR A 142 -5.90 -2.26 4.82
C TYR A 142 -7.11 -1.35 5.06
N ALA A 143 -6.92 -0.07 4.74
CA ALA A 143 -7.92 0.93 5.07
C ALA A 143 -9.14 0.87 4.15
N PRO A 144 -10.35 0.94 4.71
CA PRO A 144 -11.53 1.16 3.89
C PRO A 144 -11.49 2.56 3.24
N TRP A 145 -11.84 2.65 1.96
CA TRP A 145 -11.93 3.93 1.26
C TRP A 145 -13.23 4.69 1.51
N ARG A 146 -14.23 4.02 2.05
CA ARG A 146 -15.51 4.64 2.37
C ARG A 146 -15.42 5.35 3.72
N LYS A 147 -15.68 6.66 3.76
CA LYS A 147 -15.65 7.47 5.01
C LYS A 147 -16.58 6.91 6.09
N SER A 148 -17.75 6.40 5.71
CA SER A 148 -18.68 5.76 6.66
C SER A 148 -18.11 4.48 7.29
N SER A 149 -17.29 3.74 6.57
CA SER A 149 -16.60 2.55 7.11
C SER A 149 -15.53 2.94 8.13
N ILE A 150 -14.83 4.06 7.90
CA ILE A 150 -13.85 4.59 8.86
C ILE A 150 -14.58 4.95 10.17
N ALA A 151 -15.72 5.62 10.08
CA ALA A 151 -16.52 5.99 11.26
C ALA A 151 -17.02 4.75 12.04
N VAL A 152 -17.42 3.69 11.35
CA VAL A 152 -17.79 2.40 11.98
C VAL A 152 -16.60 1.80 12.73
N MET A 153 -15.44 1.79 12.11
CA MET A 153 -14.22 1.25 12.73
C MET A 153 -13.82 2.07 13.96
N GLU A 154 -13.79 3.41 13.86
CA GLU A 154 -13.44 4.30 14.98
C GLU A 154 -14.40 4.17 16.15
N ALA A 155 -15.69 4.04 15.89
CA ALA A 155 -16.72 3.86 16.93
C ALA A 155 -16.62 2.51 17.66
N GLY A 156 -16.04 1.50 17.01
CA GLY A 156 -15.90 0.14 17.53
C GLY A 156 -14.52 -0.20 18.08
N GLU A 157 -13.60 0.75 18.21
CA GLU A 157 -12.26 0.49 18.74
C GLU A 157 -12.27 -0.06 20.19
N PRO A 158 -11.38 -1.02 20.52
CA PRO A 158 -10.36 -1.66 19.68
C PRO A 158 -10.97 -2.58 18.61
N TRP A 159 -10.61 -2.36 17.33
CA TRP A 159 -11.29 -2.98 16.18
C TRP A 159 -10.68 -4.30 15.73
N TYR A 160 -9.40 -4.55 16.01
CA TYR A 160 -8.75 -5.78 15.59
C TYR A 160 -9.39 -7.03 16.24
N LYS A 161 -9.29 -8.17 15.57
CA LYS A 161 -9.87 -9.44 16.01
C LYS A 161 -9.40 -9.94 17.38
N ASP A 162 -8.28 -9.41 17.89
CA ASP A 162 -7.76 -9.73 19.22
C ASP A 162 -8.51 -9.01 20.36
N GLY A 163 -9.40 -8.08 20.03
CA GLY A 163 -10.18 -7.29 20.99
C GLY A 163 -9.37 -6.30 21.83
N LYS A 164 -8.13 -6.01 21.46
CA LYS A 164 -7.20 -5.16 22.22
C LYS A 164 -6.53 -4.10 21.37
N THR A 165 -6.20 -4.40 20.12
CA THR A 165 -5.43 -3.53 19.24
C THR A 165 -6.33 -2.50 18.58
N ASN A 166 -6.00 -1.22 18.80
CA ASN A 166 -6.60 -0.11 18.07
C ASN A 166 -6.03 -0.12 16.64
N MET A 167 -6.92 -0.22 15.64
CA MET A 167 -6.53 -0.30 14.23
C MET A 167 -6.26 1.05 13.58
N VAL A 168 -6.78 2.13 14.13
CA VAL A 168 -6.67 3.48 13.53
C VAL A 168 -5.22 3.90 13.26
N PRO A 169 -4.26 3.74 14.19
CA PRO A 169 -2.86 4.08 13.93
C PRO A 169 -2.19 3.26 12.83
N HIS A 170 -2.71 2.07 12.53
CA HIS A 170 -2.15 1.15 11.53
C HIS A 170 -2.75 1.33 10.14
N MET A 171 -3.71 2.23 9.99
CA MET A 171 -4.35 2.48 8.69
C MET A 171 -3.54 3.44 7.84
N PRO A 172 -3.26 3.12 6.57
CA PRO A 172 -2.57 4.02 5.65
C PRO A 172 -3.33 5.34 5.44
N THR A 173 -4.66 5.33 5.61
CA THR A 173 -5.52 6.52 5.48
C THR A 173 -5.67 7.34 6.76
N ASN A 174 -5.02 6.95 7.86
CA ASN A 174 -4.97 7.77 9.06
C ASN A 174 -4.38 9.16 8.72
N PRO A 175 -4.96 10.27 9.21
CA PRO A 175 -4.47 11.62 8.89
C PRO A 175 -2.98 11.84 9.21
N THR A 176 -2.46 11.17 10.23
CA THR A 176 -1.03 11.25 10.56
C THR A 176 -0.17 10.54 9.52
N ASN A 177 -0.61 9.38 9.05
CA ASN A 177 0.10 8.57 8.05
C ASN A 177 0.00 9.19 6.64
N LEU A 178 -1.07 9.94 6.38
CA LEU A 178 -1.31 10.63 5.10
C LEU A 178 -0.50 11.92 4.90
N LYS A 179 0.25 12.39 5.89
CA LYS A 179 0.98 13.66 5.79
C LYS A 179 1.95 13.72 4.61
N SER A 180 2.51 12.57 4.24
CA SER A 180 3.44 12.44 3.13
C SER A 180 3.10 11.14 2.38
N HIS A 181 2.41 11.26 1.26
CA HIS A 181 2.03 10.10 0.45
C HIS A 181 2.02 10.42 -1.04
N ILE A 182 2.11 9.37 -1.82
CA ILE A 182 1.94 9.37 -3.27
C ILE A 182 0.70 8.55 -3.57
N LEU A 183 -0.21 9.09 -4.36
CA LEU A 183 -1.28 8.30 -4.94
C LEU A 183 -0.77 7.67 -6.23
N MET A 184 -0.82 6.34 -6.31
CA MET A 184 -0.42 5.64 -7.51
C MET A 184 -1.30 6.05 -8.70
N ASN A 185 -0.68 6.26 -9.84
CA ASN A 185 -1.39 6.59 -11.08
C ASN A 185 -1.52 5.32 -11.93
N PRO A 186 -2.70 4.66 -11.93
CA PRO A 186 -2.90 3.44 -12.70
C PRO A 186 -2.86 3.66 -14.20
N ASP A 187 -3.27 4.84 -14.69
CA ASP A 187 -3.28 5.16 -16.11
C ASP A 187 -1.84 5.26 -16.63
N TYR A 188 -0.95 5.93 -15.88
CA TYR A 188 0.48 5.95 -16.22
C TYR A 188 1.05 4.55 -16.38
N TRP A 189 0.77 3.65 -15.44
CA TRP A 189 1.28 2.28 -15.49
C TRP A 189 0.59 1.40 -16.53
N ALA A 190 -0.65 1.68 -16.89
CA ALA A 190 -1.31 1.00 -18.01
C ALA A 190 -0.64 1.31 -19.35
N ASP A 191 -0.19 2.56 -19.52
CA ASP A 191 0.45 3.03 -20.75
C ASP A 191 1.95 2.71 -20.83
N ASN A 192 2.60 2.38 -19.70
CA ASN A 192 4.06 2.20 -19.59
C ASN A 192 4.46 0.83 -19.02
N GLN A 193 3.77 -0.25 -19.42
CA GLN A 193 4.09 -1.63 -19.02
C GLN A 193 5.24 -2.22 -19.83
#